data_8cd2d4b7ed9495fd951a0090eddd4457
#
_entry.id   8cd2d4b7ed9495fd951a0090eddd4457
#
_cell.length_a   1.000
_cell.length_b   1.000
_cell.length_c   1.000
_cell.angle_alpha   90.00
_cell.angle_beta   90.00
_cell.angle_gamma   90.00
#
_symmetry.space_group_name_H-M   'P 1'
#
loop_
_entity.id
_entity.type
_entity.pdbx_description
1 polymer ?
#
loop_
_entity_poly.entity_id
_entity_poly.type
_entity_poly.pdbx_seq_one_letter_code
_entity_poly.pdbx_strand_id
1 'polypeptide(L)'
;MKPIRLPITLLAIAAASTLAAAEPKFRQQDIDTKVGVGYGLQIADMDGDKKVDIILVDKDKVAWYKNPTWKKHQISGHLTKRDHVCVAAKDLDGDGKAEIAVGAQWSPNDTI
;
A
#
# COMPACT_ATOMS: atom_id res chain seq x y z
N MET A 1 -59.18 -42.07 -35.58
CA MET A 1 -58.85 -40.99 -34.62
C MET A 1 -57.40 -41.09 -34.32
N LYS A 2 -56.63 -40.12 -34.76
CA LYS A 2 -55.16 -40.06 -34.43
C LYS A 2 -54.95 -39.25 -33.13
N PRO A 3 -54.13 -39.71 -32.17
CA PRO A 3 -53.88 -38.94 -30.96
C PRO A 3 -53.02 -37.76 -31.27
N ILE A 4 -53.43 -36.57 -30.82
CA ILE A 4 -52.64 -35.32 -30.84
C ILE A 4 -51.64 -35.41 -29.75
N ARG A 5 -50.30 -35.43 -30.12
CA ARG A 5 -49.23 -35.32 -29.17
C ARG A 5 -48.86 -33.84 -29.00
N LEU A 6 -49.13 -33.26 -27.83
CA LEU A 6 -48.61 -31.94 -27.47
C LEU A 6 -47.13 -32.07 -27.12
N PRO A 7 -46.28 -31.16 -27.61
CA PRO A 7 -44.86 -31.11 -27.14
C PRO A 7 -44.82 -30.47 -25.76
N ILE A 8 -44.23 -31.18 -24.81
CA ILE A 8 -43.90 -30.64 -23.49
C ILE A 8 -42.63 -29.79 -23.68
N THR A 9 -42.78 -28.49 -23.73
CA THR A 9 -41.64 -27.57 -23.73
C THR A 9 -41.12 -27.46 -22.31
N LEU A 10 -39.96 -28.07 -22.07
CA LEU A 10 -39.27 -28.00 -20.78
C LEU A 10 -38.65 -26.60 -20.65
N LEU A 11 -39.25 -25.75 -19.83
CA LEU A 11 -38.69 -24.42 -19.51
C LEU A 11 -37.58 -24.58 -18.45
N ALA A 12 -36.33 -24.55 -18.89
CA ALA A 12 -35.18 -24.55 -18.00
C ALA A 12 -35.02 -23.17 -17.36
N ILE A 13 -35.43 -23.04 -16.10
CA ILE A 13 -35.15 -21.83 -15.29
C ILE A 13 -33.70 -21.90 -14.84
N ALA A 14 -32.82 -21.12 -15.49
CA ALA A 14 -31.45 -20.91 -15.04
C ALA A 14 -31.49 -20.03 -13.79
N ALA A 15 -31.27 -20.63 -12.63
CA ALA A 15 -31.06 -19.88 -11.38
C ALA A 15 -29.67 -19.18 -11.45
N ALA A 16 -29.70 -17.91 -11.75
CA ALA A 16 -28.49 -17.06 -11.64
C ALA A 16 -28.17 -16.86 -10.15
N SER A 17 -27.20 -17.65 -9.64
CA SER A 17 -26.65 -17.42 -8.30
C SER A 17 -25.82 -16.15 -8.34
N THR A 18 -26.32 -15.07 -7.78
CA THR A 18 -25.49 -13.87 -7.50
C THR A 18 -24.50 -14.22 -6.41
N LEU A 19 -23.24 -14.44 -6.77
CA LEU A 19 -22.17 -14.45 -5.79
C LEU A 19 -22.07 -13.04 -5.20
N ALA A 20 -22.65 -12.83 -4.02
CA ALA A 20 -22.38 -11.64 -3.23
C ALA A 20 -20.91 -11.71 -2.81
N ALA A 21 -20.10 -10.79 -3.31
CA ALA A 21 -18.73 -10.63 -2.85
C ALA A 21 -18.78 -10.30 -1.35
N ALA A 22 -18.06 -11.07 -0.53
CA ALA A 22 -17.97 -10.79 0.90
C ALA A 22 -17.29 -9.43 1.09
N GLU A 23 -17.84 -8.58 1.93
CA GLU A 23 -17.23 -7.30 2.27
C GLU A 23 -15.84 -7.52 2.91
N PRO A 24 -14.83 -6.72 2.53
CA PRO A 24 -13.51 -6.84 3.09
C PRO A 24 -13.54 -6.52 4.60
N LYS A 25 -12.94 -7.40 5.40
CA LYS A 25 -12.79 -7.19 6.84
C LYS A 25 -11.42 -6.61 7.12
N PHE A 26 -11.36 -5.51 7.84
CA PHE A 26 -10.12 -4.85 8.25
C PHE A 26 -9.84 -5.10 9.72
N ARG A 27 -8.57 -5.27 10.06
CA ARG A 27 -8.05 -5.34 11.42
C ARG A 27 -7.03 -4.24 11.61
N GLN A 28 -7.22 -3.40 12.61
CA GLN A 28 -6.23 -2.40 12.99
C GLN A 28 -4.98 -3.07 13.59
N GLN A 29 -3.82 -2.55 13.22
CA GLN A 29 -2.53 -2.90 13.81
C GLN A 29 -1.68 -1.65 13.95
N ASP A 30 -1.25 -1.35 15.18
CA ASP A 30 -0.33 -0.26 15.45
C ASP A 30 1.10 -0.75 15.22
N ILE A 31 1.82 -0.10 14.28
CA ILE A 31 3.20 -0.45 13.92
C ILE A 31 4.19 0.45 14.69
N ASP A 32 3.94 1.74 14.75
CA ASP A 32 4.75 2.70 15.50
C ASP A 32 3.85 3.80 16.07
N THR A 33 3.90 3.98 17.38
CA THR A 33 3.15 5.01 18.11
C THR A 33 4.02 6.21 18.50
N LYS A 34 5.28 6.25 18.03
CA LYS A 34 6.27 7.29 18.37
C LYS A 34 6.73 8.08 17.14
N VAL A 35 5.84 8.24 16.18
CA VAL A 35 6.05 9.09 15.02
C VAL A 35 5.85 10.54 15.43
N GLY A 36 6.69 11.47 14.93
CA GLY A 36 6.58 12.88 15.23
C GLY A 36 5.37 13.51 14.52
N VAL A 37 5.51 13.84 13.24
CA VAL A 37 4.44 14.39 12.41
C VAL A 37 3.92 13.39 11.38
N GLY A 38 4.83 12.63 10.73
CA GLY A 38 4.47 11.65 9.72
C GLY A 38 3.92 12.29 8.45
N TYR A 39 4.72 13.07 7.74
CA TYR A 39 4.27 13.82 6.58
C TYR A 39 4.00 12.97 5.34
N GLY A 40 4.82 11.95 5.09
CA GLY A 40 4.71 11.13 3.89
C GLY A 40 4.90 9.64 4.18
N LEU A 41 4.12 8.83 3.48
CA LEU A 41 4.17 7.38 3.58
C LEU A 41 4.17 6.76 2.19
N GLN A 42 5.00 5.74 1.99
CA GLN A 42 5.08 4.95 0.77
C GLN A 42 5.21 3.47 1.13
N ILE A 43 4.87 2.61 0.18
CA ILE A 43 5.09 1.18 0.29
C ILE A 43 5.96 0.71 -0.88
N ALA A 44 7.02 -0.02 -0.57
CA ALA A 44 7.90 -0.67 -1.55
C ALA A 44 8.72 -1.77 -0.88
N ASP A 45 9.29 -2.66 -1.66
CA ASP A 45 10.24 -3.65 -1.16
C ASP A 45 11.60 -2.97 -0.95
N MET A 46 12.02 -2.83 0.29
CA MET A 46 13.24 -2.11 0.66
C MET A 46 14.47 -3.03 0.79
N ASP A 47 14.28 -4.32 0.93
CA ASP A 47 15.39 -5.26 1.13
C ASP A 47 15.47 -6.40 0.12
N GLY A 48 14.57 -6.46 -0.86
CA GLY A 48 14.56 -7.44 -1.94
C GLY A 48 13.94 -8.78 -1.55
N ASP A 49 13.18 -8.85 -0.45
CA ASP A 49 12.54 -10.07 0.00
C ASP A 49 11.17 -10.35 -0.66
N LYS A 50 10.79 -9.51 -1.62
CA LYS A 50 9.53 -9.54 -2.39
C LYS A 50 8.28 -9.28 -1.56
N LYS A 51 8.43 -8.69 -0.40
CA LYS A 51 7.33 -8.16 0.41
C LYS A 51 7.41 -6.65 0.46
N VAL A 52 6.24 -6.03 0.46
CA VAL A 52 6.20 -4.58 0.58
C VAL A 52 6.40 -4.16 2.02
N ASP A 53 7.32 -3.24 2.22
CA ASP A 53 7.60 -2.58 3.48
C ASP A 53 6.89 -1.23 3.53
N ILE A 54 6.84 -0.61 4.71
CA ILE A 54 6.32 0.74 4.89
C ILE A 54 7.49 1.70 5.03
N ILE A 55 7.50 2.75 4.22
CA ILE A 55 8.48 3.83 4.29
C ILE A 55 7.78 5.06 4.85
N LEU A 56 8.38 5.70 5.83
CA LEU A 56 7.82 6.87 6.49
C LEU A 56 8.86 8.01 6.49
N VAL A 57 8.43 9.17 6.05
CA VAL A 57 9.17 10.42 6.26
C VAL A 57 8.49 11.24 7.35
N ASP A 58 9.30 11.62 8.31
CA ASP A 58 8.90 12.43 9.45
C ASP A 58 9.62 13.77 9.40
N LYS A 59 9.34 14.65 10.28
CA LYS A 59 9.90 15.99 10.40
C LYS A 59 11.41 16.08 10.14
N ASP A 60 12.17 15.15 10.71
CA ASP A 60 13.64 15.14 10.65
C ASP A 60 14.24 13.75 10.43
N LYS A 61 13.41 12.76 10.10
CA LYS A 61 13.82 11.37 9.96
C LYS A 61 13.17 10.71 8.75
N VAL A 62 13.91 9.78 8.18
CA VAL A 62 13.39 8.84 7.19
C VAL A 62 13.63 7.44 7.73
N ALA A 63 12.59 6.64 7.77
CA ALA A 63 12.65 5.27 8.26
C ALA A 63 11.80 4.34 7.42
N TRP A 64 12.07 3.04 7.51
CA TRP A 64 11.21 2.03 6.95
C TRP A 64 10.96 0.92 7.97
N TYR A 65 9.84 0.21 7.79
CA TYR A 65 9.38 -0.86 8.69
C TYR A 65 9.29 -2.14 7.88
N LYS A 66 10.14 -3.11 8.23
CA LYS A 66 10.26 -4.38 7.51
C LYS A 66 9.05 -5.30 7.73
N ASN A 67 8.39 -5.67 6.66
CA ASN A 67 7.35 -6.71 6.66
C ASN A 67 7.99 -8.12 6.83
N PRO A 68 7.46 -9.03 7.65
CA PRO A 68 6.22 -8.93 8.44
C PRO A 68 6.45 -8.50 9.90
N THR A 69 7.69 -8.28 10.29
CA THR A 69 8.06 -8.02 11.70
C THR A 69 7.78 -6.60 12.14
N TRP A 70 7.64 -5.70 11.19
CA TRP A 70 7.52 -4.24 11.38
C TRP A 70 8.66 -3.63 12.18
N LYS A 71 9.82 -4.31 12.14
CA LYS A 71 11.04 -3.77 12.74
C LYS A 71 11.42 -2.47 12.03
N LYS A 72 11.61 -1.41 12.82
CA LYS A 72 12.02 -0.09 12.32
C LYS A 72 13.49 -0.07 11.96
N HIS A 73 13.78 0.45 10.78
CA HIS A 73 15.12 0.75 10.28
C HIS A 73 15.19 2.23 9.94
N GLN A 74 16.12 2.95 10.56
CA GLN A 74 16.34 4.35 10.23
C GLN A 74 17.26 4.46 9.02
N ILE A 75 16.82 5.18 7.99
CA ILE A 75 17.60 5.45 6.77
C ILE A 75 18.42 6.74 6.99
N SER A 76 17.77 7.78 7.48
CA SER A 76 18.38 9.10 7.69
C SER A 76 17.76 9.77 8.92
N GLY A 77 18.53 10.59 9.59
CA GLY A 77 18.09 11.47 10.66
C GLY A 77 19.06 12.63 10.82
N HIS A 78 18.51 13.85 10.84
CA HIS A 78 19.25 15.10 11.01
C HIS A 78 20.33 15.40 9.95
N LEU A 79 20.26 14.75 8.77
CA LEU A 79 21.22 14.99 7.68
C LEU A 79 20.80 16.16 6.78
N THR A 80 19.52 16.45 6.74
CA THR A 80 18.96 17.55 5.97
C THR A 80 18.14 18.47 6.85
N LYS A 81 17.92 19.69 6.39
CA LYS A 81 17.04 20.61 7.10
C LYS A 81 15.62 20.08 7.13
N ARG A 82 14.85 20.48 8.13
CA ARG A 82 13.41 20.21 8.26
C ARG A 82 12.61 20.92 7.15
N ASP A 83 11.44 20.51 6.81
CA ASP A 83 10.76 19.25 7.13
C ASP A 83 10.89 18.30 5.95
N HIS A 84 10.85 16.98 6.19
CA HIS A 84 10.72 15.99 5.11
C HIS A 84 9.25 15.78 4.82
N VAL A 85 8.75 16.24 3.67
CA VAL A 85 7.30 16.31 3.43
C VAL A 85 6.78 15.33 2.40
N CYS A 86 7.65 14.79 1.56
CA CYS A 86 7.24 13.81 0.55
C CYS A 86 8.29 12.73 0.36
N VAL A 87 7.84 11.57 -0.09
CA VAL A 87 8.70 10.45 -0.41
C VAL A 87 8.15 9.73 -1.64
N ALA A 88 9.04 9.29 -2.50
CA ALA A 88 8.76 8.34 -3.57
C ALA A 88 9.73 7.17 -3.43
N ALA A 89 9.26 5.95 -3.74
CA ALA A 89 10.07 4.75 -3.68
C ALA A 89 9.79 3.89 -4.91
N LYS A 90 10.85 3.43 -5.56
CA LYS A 90 10.77 2.54 -6.73
C LYS A 90 12.11 1.86 -6.95
N ASP A 91 12.09 0.59 -7.31
CA ASP A 91 13.26 -0.10 -7.88
C ASP A 91 13.59 0.52 -9.24
N LEU A 92 14.70 1.23 -9.34
CA LEU A 92 15.12 1.97 -10.51
C LEU A 92 16.19 1.23 -11.33
N ASP A 93 17.03 0.43 -10.69
CA ASP A 93 18.12 -0.29 -11.33
C ASP A 93 17.83 -1.78 -11.58
N GLY A 94 16.71 -2.29 -11.04
CA GLY A 94 16.25 -3.66 -11.26
C GLY A 94 16.89 -4.68 -10.32
N ASP A 95 17.49 -4.26 -9.22
CA ASP A 95 18.11 -5.16 -8.24
C ASP A 95 17.09 -5.79 -7.26
N GLY A 96 15.83 -5.38 -7.35
CA GLY A 96 14.73 -5.85 -6.53
C GLY A 96 14.53 -5.08 -5.23
N LYS A 97 15.30 -4.02 -4.98
CA LYS A 97 15.15 -3.12 -3.85
C LYS A 97 14.75 -1.74 -4.33
N ALA A 98 14.01 -1.02 -3.51
CA ALA A 98 13.57 0.31 -3.89
C ALA A 98 14.57 1.38 -3.50
N GLU A 99 14.92 2.25 -4.45
CA GLU A 99 15.49 3.55 -4.20
C GLU A 99 14.42 4.50 -3.69
N ILE A 100 14.83 5.46 -2.86
CA ILE A 100 13.93 6.48 -2.33
C ILE A 100 14.38 7.89 -2.71
N ALA A 101 13.43 8.73 -3.07
CA ALA A 101 13.61 10.16 -3.21
C ALA A 101 12.78 10.87 -2.12
N VAL A 102 13.39 11.81 -1.41
CA VAL A 102 12.77 12.53 -0.30
C VAL A 102 12.84 14.01 -0.54
N GLY A 103 11.70 14.70 -0.49
CA GLY A 103 11.64 16.15 -0.45
C GLY A 103 11.89 16.65 0.96
N ALA A 104 12.93 17.47 1.12
CA ALA A 104 13.31 18.05 2.40
C ALA A 104 13.27 19.58 2.34
N GLN A 105 13.35 20.20 3.50
CA GLN A 105 13.44 21.65 3.65
C GLN A 105 12.18 22.39 3.17
N TRP A 106 11.01 21.81 3.40
CA TRP A 106 9.79 22.52 3.12
C TRP A 106 9.61 23.70 4.11
N SER A 107 9.54 24.90 3.58
CA SER A 107 9.21 26.10 4.35
C SER A 107 8.32 27.00 3.52
N PRO A 108 7.20 27.47 4.06
CA PRO A 108 6.30 28.38 3.33
C PRO A 108 6.91 29.75 3.07
N ASN A 109 8.02 30.07 3.71
CA ASN A 109 8.70 31.36 3.60
C ASN A 109 9.99 31.31 2.78
N ASP A 110 10.45 30.14 2.38
CA ASP A 110 11.63 30.02 1.54
C ASP A 110 11.21 29.98 0.08
N THR A 111 11.43 31.06 -0.63
CA THR A 111 11.38 31.07 -2.09
C THR A 111 12.55 30.22 -2.61
N ILE A 112 12.20 29.17 -3.33
CA ILE A 112 13.15 28.40 -4.10
C ILE A 112 13.61 29.21 -5.30
#